data_6b7bd5d26a96d80281a468986c8eee8b
#
_entry.id   6b7bd5d26a96d80281a468986c8eee8b
#
_cell.length_a   1.000
_cell.length_b   1.000
_cell.length_c   1.000
_cell.angle_alpha   90.00
_cell.angle_beta   90.00
_cell.angle_gamma   90.00
#
_symmetry.space_group_name_H-M   'P 1'
#
loop_
_entity.id
_entity.type
_entity.pdbx_description
1 polymer ?
#
loop_
_entity_poly.entity_id
_entity_poly.type
_entity_poly.pdbx_seq_one_letter_code
_entity_poly.pdbx_strand_id
1 'polypeptide(L)'
;MSIGATTTMQSLGLSFKSFFSLCKPRVTSLIVFTAIIGMFLATPGMVPLQLLAATTVGIAFASGAAAAFNCLIEHKIDAIMARTRGRAIPTGQVSSTQTMMFATILGGTGLAVLYVYVNPLTMWLTFATFVGYAVIYTVFLKPATPMNIVIGGASGAMPPILGWAAVNNNVAPESLIMFLIVFAWTPPHFWALALYRREEYAKVGMPMLPVTHGEAFTLLHILLYTVILVAVSLMPYGFGMSGLIYLISAIILNGIFMAYVVGLYRKYSDDLAKRTFKYSIIYLTLLFAALLVDHYWFI
;
A
#
# COMPACT_ATOMS: atom_id res chain seq x y z
N MET A 1 22.24 -27.41 -32.45
CA MET A 1 20.87 -27.38 -31.86
C MET A 1 20.76 -26.69 -30.48
N SER A 2 21.80 -26.01 -29.95
CA SER A 2 21.80 -25.42 -28.61
C SER A 2 21.43 -23.91 -28.55
N ILE A 3 21.52 -23.21 -29.67
CA ILE A 3 21.30 -21.74 -29.70
C ILE A 3 19.81 -21.37 -29.52
N GLY A 4 18.89 -22.19 -30.03
CA GLY A 4 17.44 -21.91 -29.92
C GLY A 4 16.87 -22.06 -28.52
N ALA A 5 17.35 -23.01 -27.72
CA ALA A 5 16.86 -23.26 -26.36
C ALA A 5 17.29 -22.15 -25.37
N THR A 6 18.52 -21.65 -25.51
CA THR A 6 19.06 -20.58 -24.64
C THR A 6 18.33 -19.23 -24.89
N THR A 7 18.05 -18.92 -26.16
CA THR A 7 17.33 -17.72 -26.55
C THR A 7 15.86 -17.76 -26.05
N THR A 8 15.21 -18.93 -26.12
CA THR A 8 13.84 -19.13 -25.65
C THR A 8 13.75 -19.02 -24.12
N MET A 9 14.68 -19.57 -23.37
CA MET A 9 14.72 -19.45 -21.90
C MET A 9 15.02 -18.02 -21.45
N GLN A 10 15.90 -17.29 -22.15
CA GLN A 10 16.15 -15.88 -21.86
C GLN A 10 14.92 -15.00 -22.15
N SER A 11 14.21 -15.25 -23.25
CA SER A 11 12.98 -14.50 -23.59
C SER A 11 11.84 -14.78 -22.60
N LEU A 12 11.68 -16.04 -22.15
CA LEU A 12 10.72 -16.42 -21.11
C LEU A 12 11.05 -15.80 -19.75
N GLY A 13 12.33 -15.76 -19.36
CA GLY A 13 12.78 -15.13 -18.12
C GLY A 13 12.58 -13.61 -18.11
N LEU A 14 12.83 -12.94 -19.23
CA LEU A 14 12.56 -11.51 -19.39
C LEU A 14 11.06 -11.22 -19.31
N SER A 15 10.23 -12.06 -19.94
CA SER A 15 8.76 -11.93 -19.90
C SER A 15 8.22 -12.09 -18.49
N PHE A 16 8.62 -13.12 -17.73
CA PHE A 16 8.18 -13.32 -16.34
C PHE A 16 8.57 -12.15 -15.44
N LYS A 17 9.83 -11.68 -15.50
CA LYS A 17 10.30 -10.52 -14.72
C LYS A 17 9.50 -9.27 -15.04
N SER A 18 9.14 -9.06 -16.30
CA SER A 18 8.37 -7.92 -16.76
C SER A 18 6.96 -7.96 -16.19
N PHE A 19 6.25 -9.09 -16.26
CA PHE A 19 4.93 -9.26 -15.65
C PHE A 19 4.97 -9.14 -14.13
N PHE A 20 5.94 -9.75 -13.46
CA PHE A 20 6.11 -9.62 -12.01
C PHE A 20 6.35 -8.18 -11.58
N SER A 21 7.08 -7.38 -12.38
CA SER A 21 7.31 -5.96 -12.10
C SER A 21 6.02 -5.12 -12.13
N LEU A 22 5.03 -5.51 -12.96
CA LEU A 22 3.72 -4.83 -13.02
C LEU A 22 2.94 -4.96 -11.71
N CYS A 23 3.12 -6.06 -10.98
CA CYS A 23 2.50 -6.29 -9.67
C CYS A 23 3.07 -5.39 -8.57
N LYS A 24 4.10 -4.57 -8.83
CA LYS A 24 4.77 -3.70 -7.85
C LYS A 24 5.13 -4.43 -6.55
N PRO A 25 5.97 -5.47 -6.58
CA PRO A 25 6.16 -6.41 -5.47
C PRO A 25 6.49 -5.74 -4.12
N ARG A 26 7.24 -4.63 -4.11
CA ARG A 26 7.56 -3.89 -2.88
C ARG A 26 6.33 -3.26 -2.21
N VAL A 27 5.36 -2.81 -2.99
CA VAL A 27 4.10 -2.25 -2.47
C VAL A 27 3.18 -3.39 -2.05
N THR A 28 3.03 -4.39 -2.91
CA THR A 28 2.22 -5.58 -2.64
C THR A 28 2.70 -6.33 -1.40
N SER A 29 4.02 -6.42 -1.14
CA SER A 29 4.53 -7.06 0.08
C SER A 29 4.11 -6.33 1.36
N LEU A 30 4.06 -5.00 1.37
CA LEU A 30 3.57 -4.25 2.53
C LEU A 30 2.06 -4.42 2.74
N ILE A 31 1.29 -4.46 1.65
CA ILE A 31 -0.15 -4.77 1.66
C ILE A 31 -0.39 -6.15 2.28
N VAL A 32 0.30 -7.17 1.78
CA VAL A 32 0.20 -8.54 2.27
C VAL A 32 0.65 -8.64 3.74
N PHE A 33 1.73 -7.97 4.11
CA PHE A 33 2.23 -7.94 5.48
C PHE A 33 1.17 -7.40 6.46
N THR A 34 0.53 -6.27 6.14
CA THR A 34 -0.50 -5.70 7.02
C THR A 34 -1.78 -6.55 7.05
N ALA A 35 -2.11 -7.25 5.96
CA ALA A 35 -3.21 -8.22 5.94
C ALA A 35 -2.90 -9.45 6.83
N ILE A 36 -1.69 -10.00 6.73
CA ILE A 36 -1.25 -11.13 7.58
C ILE A 36 -1.33 -10.74 9.06
N ILE A 37 -0.87 -9.55 9.44
CA ILE A 37 -0.99 -9.08 10.83
C ILE A 37 -2.46 -8.96 11.22
N GLY A 38 -3.33 -8.44 10.36
CA GLY A 38 -4.77 -8.41 10.60
C GLY A 38 -5.37 -9.81 10.85
N MET A 39 -4.86 -10.84 10.16
CA MET A 39 -5.28 -12.24 10.41
C MET A 39 -4.84 -12.73 11.81
N PHE A 40 -3.59 -12.49 12.17
CA PHE A 40 -3.06 -12.94 13.46
C PHE A 40 -3.72 -12.23 14.65
N LEU A 41 -4.00 -10.92 14.51
CA LEU A 41 -4.68 -10.17 15.57
C LEU A 41 -6.17 -10.50 15.69
N ALA A 42 -6.75 -11.17 14.71
CA ALA A 42 -8.14 -11.59 14.71
C ALA A 42 -8.42 -12.84 15.55
N THR A 43 -7.41 -13.53 16.07
CA THR A 43 -7.54 -14.75 16.87
C THR A 43 -6.47 -14.80 17.96
N PRO A 44 -6.78 -15.28 19.18
CA PRO A 44 -5.76 -15.46 20.22
C PRO A 44 -4.78 -16.58 19.87
N GLY A 45 -5.17 -17.54 19.04
CA GLY A 45 -4.33 -18.68 18.63
C GLY A 45 -3.66 -18.46 17.27
N MET A 46 -2.97 -19.49 16.81
CA MET A 46 -2.34 -19.48 15.48
C MET A 46 -3.40 -19.60 14.39
N VAL A 47 -3.29 -18.78 13.36
CA VAL A 47 -4.13 -18.86 12.16
C VAL A 47 -3.88 -20.19 11.45
N PRO A 48 -4.91 -20.99 11.08
CA PRO A 48 -4.73 -22.22 10.32
C PRO A 48 -3.92 -21.97 9.04
N LEU A 49 -2.89 -22.79 8.79
CA LEU A 49 -1.94 -22.59 7.70
C LEU A 49 -2.63 -22.51 6.32
N GLN A 50 -3.67 -23.33 6.11
CA GLN A 50 -4.43 -23.30 4.85
C GLN A 50 -5.14 -21.96 4.66
N LEU A 51 -5.77 -21.42 5.70
CA LEU A 51 -6.46 -20.12 5.67
C LEU A 51 -5.44 -18.99 5.46
N LEU A 52 -4.31 -19.04 6.17
CA LEU A 52 -3.22 -18.07 6.03
C LEU A 52 -2.69 -18.05 4.59
N ALA A 53 -2.39 -19.22 4.02
CA ALA A 53 -1.88 -19.34 2.65
C ALA A 53 -2.91 -18.85 1.61
N ALA A 54 -4.15 -19.30 1.71
CA ALA A 54 -5.21 -18.93 0.76
C ALA A 54 -5.48 -17.42 0.79
N THR A 55 -5.59 -16.82 1.98
CA THR A 55 -5.83 -15.38 2.14
C THR A 55 -4.63 -14.58 1.61
N THR A 56 -3.41 -14.98 1.96
CA THR A 56 -2.17 -14.34 1.50
C THR A 56 -2.07 -14.34 -0.02
N VAL A 57 -2.28 -15.50 -0.67
CA VAL A 57 -2.23 -15.64 -2.13
C VAL A 57 -3.35 -14.84 -2.78
N GLY A 58 -4.59 -14.94 -2.29
CA GLY A 58 -5.73 -14.25 -2.85
C GLY A 58 -5.56 -12.71 -2.81
N ILE A 59 -5.17 -12.15 -1.66
CA ILE A 59 -4.91 -10.71 -1.51
C ILE A 59 -3.70 -10.28 -2.34
N ALA A 60 -2.61 -11.06 -2.38
CA ALA A 60 -1.44 -10.76 -3.19
C ALA A 60 -1.78 -10.69 -4.69
N PHE A 61 -2.58 -11.64 -5.18
CA PHE A 61 -3.00 -11.67 -6.59
C PHE A 61 -3.94 -10.51 -6.92
N ALA A 62 -4.94 -10.23 -6.08
CA ALA A 62 -5.85 -9.11 -6.29
C ALA A 62 -5.11 -7.76 -6.26
N SER A 63 -4.20 -7.54 -5.30
CA SER A 63 -3.41 -6.30 -5.23
C SER A 63 -2.39 -6.17 -6.36
N GLY A 64 -1.75 -7.28 -6.75
CA GLY A 64 -0.87 -7.33 -7.93
C GLY A 64 -1.61 -7.01 -9.23
N ALA A 65 -2.82 -7.54 -9.39
CA ALA A 65 -3.69 -7.23 -10.52
C ALA A 65 -4.09 -5.74 -10.54
N ALA A 66 -4.48 -5.19 -9.40
CA ALA A 66 -4.81 -3.77 -9.26
C ALA A 66 -3.60 -2.87 -9.61
N ALA A 67 -2.39 -3.27 -9.22
CA ALA A 67 -1.16 -2.58 -9.59
C ALA A 67 -0.87 -2.66 -11.09
N ALA A 68 -1.12 -3.80 -11.74
CA ALA A 68 -0.96 -3.98 -13.18
C ALA A 68 -1.99 -3.15 -13.98
N PHE A 69 -3.26 -3.11 -13.56
CA PHE A 69 -4.26 -2.20 -14.12
C PHE A 69 -3.88 -0.73 -13.96
N ASN A 70 -3.35 -0.33 -12.81
CA ASN A 70 -2.85 1.03 -12.64
C ASN A 70 -1.71 1.34 -13.62
N CYS A 71 -0.75 0.42 -13.83
CA CYS A 71 0.30 0.60 -14.84
C CYS A 71 -0.26 0.69 -16.26
N LEU A 72 -1.33 -0.07 -16.57
CA LEU A 72 -1.99 -0.03 -17.87
C LEU A 72 -2.69 1.32 -18.12
N ILE A 73 -3.42 1.83 -17.12
CA ILE A 73 -4.15 3.11 -17.23
C ILE A 73 -3.15 4.28 -17.35
N GLU A 74 -2.08 4.25 -16.57
CA GLU A 74 -1.11 5.34 -16.49
C GLU A 74 0.03 5.26 -17.51
N HIS A 75 0.06 4.29 -18.43
CA HIS A 75 1.21 4.02 -19.29
C HIS A 75 1.73 5.25 -20.07
N LYS A 76 0.84 6.14 -20.51
CA LYS A 76 1.20 7.38 -21.22
C LYS A 76 1.91 8.38 -20.29
N ILE A 77 1.43 8.53 -19.07
CA ILE A 77 2.04 9.37 -18.02
C ILE A 77 3.37 8.76 -17.59
N ASP A 78 3.40 7.45 -17.39
CA ASP A 78 4.59 6.70 -17.00
C ASP A 78 5.74 6.84 -18.00
N ALA A 79 5.45 6.96 -19.28
CA ALA A 79 6.46 7.17 -20.33
C ALA A 79 7.19 8.53 -20.22
N ILE A 80 6.53 9.54 -19.64
CA ILE A 80 7.07 10.91 -19.49
C ILE A 80 7.86 11.05 -18.19
N MET A 81 7.41 10.41 -17.11
CA MET A 81 8.03 10.55 -15.78
C MET A 81 9.35 9.78 -15.68
N ALA A 82 10.41 10.43 -15.22
CA ALA A 82 11.74 9.82 -15.10
C ALA A 82 11.77 8.54 -14.24
N ARG A 83 10.94 8.49 -13.18
CA ARG A 83 10.82 7.34 -12.27
C ARG A 83 10.17 6.11 -12.93
N THR A 84 9.27 6.31 -13.88
CA THR A 84 8.38 5.24 -14.37
C THR A 84 8.56 4.93 -15.85
N ARG A 85 9.30 5.74 -16.61
CA ARG A 85 9.59 5.51 -18.04
C ARG A 85 10.28 4.17 -18.34
N GLY A 86 10.97 3.59 -17.34
CA GLY A 86 11.60 2.27 -17.45
C GLY A 86 10.69 1.08 -17.12
N ARG A 87 9.39 1.30 -16.88
CA ARG A 87 8.42 0.21 -16.65
C ARG A 87 8.19 -0.63 -17.91
N ALA A 88 7.70 -1.85 -17.72
CA ALA A 88 7.55 -2.84 -18.79
C ALA A 88 6.64 -2.37 -19.94
N ILE A 89 5.56 -1.61 -19.67
CA ILE A 89 4.65 -1.11 -20.72
C ILE A 89 5.28 0.05 -21.51
N PRO A 90 5.77 1.15 -20.88
CA PRO A 90 6.44 2.23 -21.60
C PRO A 90 7.64 1.80 -22.44
N THR A 91 8.36 0.77 -22.02
CA THR A 91 9.52 0.23 -22.74
C THR A 91 9.17 -0.79 -23.82
N GLY A 92 7.89 -1.12 -23.99
CA GLY A 92 7.43 -2.11 -24.98
C GLY A 92 7.73 -3.58 -24.63
N GLN A 93 8.21 -3.87 -23.41
CA GLN A 93 8.49 -5.25 -22.97
C GLN A 93 7.20 -6.07 -22.81
N VAL A 94 6.08 -5.42 -22.50
CA VAL A 94 4.76 -6.03 -22.38
C VAL A 94 3.74 -5.08 -23.04
N SER A 95 2.87 -5.63 -23.88
CA SER A 95 1.80 -4.85 -24.54
C SER A 95 0.65 -4.54 -23.57
N SER A 96 -0.15 -3.53 -23.91
CA SER A 96 -1.36 -3.18 -23.16
C SER A 96 -2.36 -4.35 -23.10
N THR A 97 -2.54 -5.09 -24.21
CA THR A 97 -3.41 -6.26 -24.26
C THR A 97 -2.91 -7.39 -23.36
N GLN A 98 -1.61 -7.70 -23.41
CA GLN A 98 -1.01 -8.71 -22.54
C GLN A 98 -1.15 -8.32 -21.06
N THR A 99 -0.95 -7.02 -20.72
CA THR A 99 -1.13 -6.52 -19.35
C THR A 99 -2.58 -6.66 -18.90
N MET A 100 -3.56 -6.31 -19.76
CA MET A 100 -4.97 -6.46 -19.45
C MET A 100 -5.34 -7.92 -19.17
N MET A 101 -4.94 -8.84 -20.07
CA MET A 101 -5.20 -10.28 -19.90
C MET A 101 -4.56 -10.81 -18.60
N PHE A 102 -3.29 -10.49 -18.38
CA PHE A 102 -2.57 -10.87 -17.17
C PHE A 102 -3.27 -10.38 -15.90
N ALA A 103 -3.61 -9.08 -15.84
CA ALA A 103 -4.25 -8.49 -14.68
C ALA A 103 -5.67 -9.07 -14.43
N THR A 104 -6.43 -9.35 -15.49
CA THR A 104 -7.75 -9.97 -15.38
C THR A 104 -7.66 -11.40 -14.85
N ILE A 105 -6.76 -12.21 -15.41
CA ILE A 105 -6.56 -13.60 -14.96
C ILE A 105 -6.06 -13.60 -13.50
N LEU A 106 -5.04 -12.80 -13.18
CA LEU A 106 -4.48 -12.74 -11.84
C LEU A 106 -5.51 -12.28 -10.81
N GLY A 107 -6.27 -11.23 -11.09
CA GLY A 107 -7.30 -10.70 -10.21
C GLY A 107 -8.47 -11.69 -10.05
N GLY A 108 -8.95 -12.26 -11.15
CA GLY A 108 -10.00 -13.29 -11.13
C GLY A 108 -9.59 -14.53 -10.33
N THR A 109 -8.35 -15.00 -10.51
CA THR A 109 -7.80 -16.12 -9.71
C THR A 109 -7.72 -15.75 -8.23
N GLY A 110 -7.23 -14.55 -7.88
CA GLY A 110 -7.16 -14.08 -6.50
C GLY A 110 -8.53 -14.04 -5.82
N LEU A 111 -9.54 -13.47 -6.49
CA LEU A 111 -10.92 -13.43 -5.98
C LEU A 111 -11.54 -14.83 -5.87
N ALA A 112 -11.30 -15.71 -6.84
CA ALA A 112 -11.76 -17.09 -6.79
C ALA A 112 -11.15 -17.87 -5.61
N VAL A 113 -9.85 -17.69 -5.34
CA VAL A 113 -9.19 -18.29 -4.17
C VAL A 113 -9.83 -17.79 -2.87
N LEU A 114 -10.09 -16.49 -2.75
CA LEU A 114 -10.73 -15.92 -1.56
C LEU A 114 -12.16 -16.43 -1.39
N TYR A 115 -12.93 -16.56 -2.47
CA TYR A 115 -14.30 -17.06 -2.40
C TYR A 115 -14.38 -18.52 -1.97
N VAL A 116 -13.53 -19.39 -2.57
CA VAL A 116 -13.59 -20.85 -2.38
C VAL A 116 -12.91 -21.30 -1.08
N TYR A 117 -11.78 -20.71 -0.72
CA TYR A 117 -10.92 -21.20 0.38
C TYR A 117 -10.91 -20.29 1.62
N VAL A 118 -11.56 -19.13 1.57
CA VAL A 118 -11.62 -18.19 2.70
C VAL A 118 -13.09 -17.93 3.06
N ASN A 119 -13.69 -16.87 2.56
CA ASN A 119 -15.12 -16.59 2.73
C ASN A 119 -15.59 -15.50 1.73
N PRO A 120 -16.92 -15.43 1.47
CA PRO A 120 -17.49 -14.44 0.55
C PRO A 120 -17.27 -12.99 0.99
N LEU A 121 -17.29 -12.70 2.30
CA LEU A 121 -17.09 -11.33 2.81
C LEU A 121 -15.72 -10.79 2.43
N THR A 122 -14.66 -11.56 2.68
CA THR A 122 -13.28 -11.17 2.31
C THR A 122 -13.13 -10.99 0.81
N MET A 123 -13.73 -11.87 0.02
CA MET A 123 -13.73 -11.74 -1.43
C MET A 123 -14.40 -10.42 -1.87
N TRP A 124 -15.61 -10.10 -1.36
CA TRP A 124 -16.32 -8.89 -1.75
C TRP A 124 -15.62 -7.61 -1.28
N LEU A 125 -15.06 -7.60 -0.06
CA LEU A 125 -14.26 -6.49 0.45
C LEU A 125 -12.99 -6.29 -0.40
N THR A 126 -12.32 -7.37 -0.81
CA THR A 126 -11.16 -7.32 -1.70
C THR A 126 -11.54 -6.80 -3.09
N PHE A 127 -12.65 -7.25 -3.65
CA PHE A 127 -13.18 -6.76 -4.92
C PHE A 127 -13.53 -5.26 -4.85
N ALA A 128 -14.22 -4.83 -3.80
CA ALA A 128 -14.53 -3.41 -3.60
C ALA A 128 -13.26 -2.56 -3.47
N THR A 129 -12.24 -3.06 -2.76
CA THR A 129 -10.94 -2.41 -2.64
C THR A 129 -10.22 -2.33 -3.98
N PHE A 130 -10.28 -3.39 -4.78
CA PHE A 130 -9.73 -3.43 -6.13
C PHE A 130 -10.40 -2.37 -7.03
N VAL A 131 -11.73 -2.31 -7.05
CA VAL A 131 -12.48 -1.31 -7.83
C VAL A 131 -12.17 0.10 -7.32
N GLY A 132 -12.14 0.28 -6.00
CA GLY A 132 -11.78 1.55 -5.35
C GLY A 132 -10.41 2.07 -5.82
N TYR A 133 -9.41 1.20 -5.88
CA TYR A 133 -8.07 1.59 -6.30
C TYR A 133 -7.91 1.67 -7.82
N ALA A 134 -8.29 0.64 -8.57
CA ALA A 134 -8.03 0.57 -10.00
C ALA A 134 -8.93 1.51 -10.81
N VAL A 135 -10.17 1.72 -10.37
CA VAL A 135 -11.14 2.55 -11.10
C VAL A 135 -11.31 3.90 -10.41
N ILE A 136 -11.85 3.92 -9.17
CA ILE A 136 -12.23 5.19 -8.52
C ILE A 136 -10.99 6.07 -8.31
N TYR A 137 -9.94 5.54 -7.70
CA TYR A 137 -8.72 6.32 -7.45
C TYR A 137 -7.96 6.62 -8.75
N THR A 138 -7.62 5.59 -9.54
CA THR A 138 -6.69 5.77 -10.66
C THR A 138 -7.31 6.56 -11.81
N VAL A 139 -8.59 6.30 -12.15
CA VAL A 139 -9.23 6.94 -13.31
C VAL A 139 -9.85 8.29 -12.96
N PHE A 140 -10.51 8.38 -11.79
CA PHE A 140 -11.31 9.57 -11.48
C PHE A 140 -10.61 10.51 -10.50
N LEU A 141 -10.15 10.01 -9.33
CA LEU A 141 -9.65 10.90 -8.27
C LEU A 141 -8.26 11.46 -8.58
N LYS A 142 -7.37 10.63 -9.09
CA LYS A 142 -5.96 11.01 -9.28
C LYS A 142 -5.76 12.17 -10.25
N PRO A 143 -6.46 12.27 -11.38
CA PRO A 143 -6.39 13.43 -12.26
C PRO A 143 -7.26 14.61 -11.81
N ALA A 144 -8.27 14.40 -10.94
CA ALA A 144 -9.31 15.38 -10.65
C ALA A 144 -9.03 16.24 -9.41
N THR A 145 -8.29 15.73 -8.41
CA THR A 145 -8.19 16.44 -7.13
C THR A 145 -6.84 16.26 -6.45
N PRO A 146 -6.29 17.30 -5.78
CA PRO A 146 -5.08 17.18 -4.96
C PRO A 146 -5.29 16.31 -3.70
N MET A 147 -6.56 16.07 -3.30
CA MET A 147 -6.92 15.18 -2.20
C MET A 147 -6.97 13.70 -2.62
N ASN A 148 -6.57 13.39 -3.85
CA ASN A 148 -6.52 12.00 -4.37
C ASN A 148 -5.77 11.04 -3.43
N ILE A 149 -4.68 11.49 -2.79
CA ILE A 149 -3.88 10.71 -1.84
C ILE A 149 -4.70 10.36 -0.58
N VAL A 150 -5.47 11.30 -0.05
CA VAL A 150 -6.29 11.06 1.14
C VAL A 150 -7.41 10.08 0.82
N ILE A 151 -8.23 10.40 -0.18
CA ILE A 151 -9.42 9.58 -0.52
C ILE A 151 -8.98 8.19 -1.04
N GLY A 152 -8.01 8.16 -1.95
CA GLY A 152 -7.47 6.91 -2.50
C GLY A 152 -6.69 6.09 -1.49
N GLY A 153 -6.19 6.72 -0.42
CA GLY A 153 -5.53 6.07 0.71
C GLY A 153 -6.41 5.06 1.43
N ALA A 154 -7.74 5.23 1.37
CA ALA A 154 -8.68 4.26 1.94
C ALA A 154 -8.50 2.85 1.34
N SER A 155 -8.32 2.73 0.02
CA SER A 155 -8.05 1.43 -0.61
C SER A 155 -6.73 0.80 -0.13
N GLY A 156 -5.69 1.62 0.08
CA GLY A 156 -4.41 1.18 0.61
C GLY A 156 -4.46 0.79 2.10
N ALA A 157 -5.46 1.26 2.83
CA ALA A 157 -5.66 0.98 4.25
C ALA A 157 -6.54 -0.26 4.53
N MET A 158 -7.19 -0.82 3.53
CA MET A 158 -8.08 -1.99 3.67
C MET A 158 -7.40 -3.31 4.09
N PRO A 159 -6.13 -3.60 3.76
CA PRO A 159 -5.55 -4.92 3.99
C PRO A 159 -5.70 -5.48 5.40
N PRO A 160 -5.52 -4.74 6.51
CA PRO A 160 -5.78 -5.26 7.85
C PRO A 160 -7.23 -5.73 8.05
N ILE A 161 -8.22 -4.99 7.50
CA ILE A 161 -9.64 -5.39 7.53
C ILE A 161 -9.84 -6.68 6.73
N LEU A 162 -9.20 -6.81 5.56
CA LEU A 162 -9.30 -8.01 4.74
C LEU A 162 -8.74 -9.23 5.47
N GLY A 163 -7.59 -9.06 6.15
CA GLY A 163 -7.00 -10.11 6.98
C GLY A 163 -7.91 -10.51 8.14
N TRP A 164 -8.45 -9.55 8.87
CA TRP A 164 -9.39 -9.78 9.96
C TRP A 164 -10.66 -10.52 9.49
N ALA A 165 -11.28 -10.03 8.42
CA ALA A 165 -12.47 -10.61 7.84
C ALA A 165 -12.24 -12.05 7.33
N ALA A 166 -11.04 -12.36 6.89
CA ALA A 166 -10.68 -13.72 6.47
C ALA A 166 -10.78 -14.74 7.62
N VAL A 167 -10.46 -14.33 8.83
CA VAL A 167 -10.49 -15.21 10.02
C VAL A 167 -11.89 -15.24 10.66
N ASN A 168 -12.48 -14.06 10.88
CA ASN A 168 -13.68 -13.92 11.70
C ASN A 168 -14.97 -13.74 10.91
N ASN A 169 -14.89 -13.64 9.58
CA ASN A 169 -16.03 -13.37 8.69
C ASN A 169 -16.88 -12.14 9.13
N ASN A 170 -16.22 -11.15 9.70
CA ASN A 170 -16.82 -9.88 10.11
C ASN A 170 -15.82 -8.73 10.00
N VAL A 171 -16.30 -7.48 10.21
CA VAL A 171 -15.49 -6.28 10.35
C VAL A 171 -15.67 -5.78 11.78
N ALA A 172 -14.63 -5.90 12.60
CA ALA A 172 -14.64 -5.51 14.01
C ALA A 172 -13.97 -4.14 14.24
N PRO A 173 -14.24 -3.47 15.37
CA PRO A 173 -13.62 -2.19 15.72
C PRO A 173 -12.08 -2.24 15.68
N GLU A 174 -11.47 -3.33 16.10
CA GLU A 174 -10.02 -3.54 16.09
C GLU A 174 -9.45 -3.45 14.66
N SER A 175 -10.14 -4.06 13.70
CA SER A 175 -9.74 -3.98 12.29
C SER A 175 -9.88 -2.57 11.72
N LEU A 176 -10.88 -1.80 12.19
CA LEU A 176 -11.06 -0.40 11.82
C LEU A 176 -9.97 0.49 12.42
N ILE A 177 -9.50 0.21 13.65
CA ILE A 177 -8.37 0.92 14.24
C ILE A 177 -7.10 0.72 13.40
N MET A 178 -6.81 -0.52 13.00
CA MET A 178 -5.69 -0.81 12.11
C MET A 178 -5.81 -0.10 10.75
N PHE A 179 -7.03 -0.09 10.18
CA PHE A 179 -7.33 0.67 8.96
C PHE A 179 -7.03 2.17 9.16
N LEU A 180 -7.50 2.78 10.26
CA LEU A 180 -7.30 4.19 10.56
C LEU A 180 -5.81 4.55 10.69
N ILE A 181 -4.98 3.67 11.28
CA ILE A 181 -3.53 3.86 11.34
C ILE A 181 -2.93 3.98 9.94
N VAL A 182 -3.23 3.03 9.04
CA VAL A 182 -2.70 3.05 7.66
C VAL A 182 -3.28 4.22 6.87
N PHE A 183 -4.55 4.54 7.08
CA PHE A 183 -5.22 5.67 6.44
C PHE A 183 -4.59 7.02 6.82
N ALA A 184 -4.39 7.26 8.13
CA ALA A 184 -3.75 8.48 8.63
C ALA A 184 -2.25 8.56 8.26
N TRP A 185 -1.57 7.42 8.11
CA TRP A 185 -0.18 7.33 7.66
C TRP A 185 -0.01 7.68 6.18
N THR A 186 -1.00 7.40 5.35
CA THR A 186 -0.91 7.56 3.89
C THR A 186 -0.58 8.98 3.45
N PRO A 187 -1.24 10.06 3.94
CA PRO A 187 -0.93 11.42 3.50
C PRO A 187 0.49 11.88 3.83
N PRO A 188 1.02 11.80 5.06
CA PRO A 188 2.38 12.24 5.36
C PRO A 188 3.43 11.43 4.60
N HIS A 189 3.19 10.14 4.36
CA HIS A 189 4.05 9.29 3.53
C HIS A 189 4.11 9.78 2.08
N PHE A 190 2.96 9.88 1.41
CA PHE A 190 2.91 10.22 -0.01
C PHE A 190 3.22 11.68 -0.30
N TRP A 191 2.84 12.60 0.57
CA TRP A 191 3.16 14.02 0.35
C TRP A 191 4.65 14.31 0.57
N ALA A 192 5.33 13.59 1.47
CA ALA A 192 6.78 13.65 1.55
C ALA A 192 7.44 13.23 0.23
N LEU A 193 6.93 12.16 -0.43
CA LEU A 193 7.35 11.76 -1.77
C LEU A 193 7.02 12.84 -2.82
N ALA A 194 5.80 13.39 -2.77
CA ALA A 194 5.33 14.34 -3.77
C ALA A 194 6.10 15.66 -3.74
N LEU A 195 6.61 16.08 -2.58
CA LEU A 195 7.41 17.29 -2.43
C LEU A 195 8.69 17.23 -3.27
N TYR A 196 9.53 16.23 -3.07
CA TYR A 196 10.79 16.15 -3.82
C TYR A 196 10.62 15.63 -5.26
N ARG A 197 9.37 15.31 -5.66
CA ARG A 197 8.98 14.92 -7.02
C ARG A 197 8.04 15.93 -7.68
N ARG A 198 7.85 17.12 -7.08
CA ARG A 198 6.86 18.10 -7.54
C ARG A 198 7.02 18.47 -9.00
N GLU A 199 8.26 18.64 -9.48
CA GLU A 199 8.54 18.98 -10.87
C GLU A 199 8.14 17.87 -11.85
N GLU A 200 8.34 16.60 -11.48
CA GLU A 200 7.92 15.47 -12.31
C GLU A 200 6.38 15.40 -12.43
N TYR A 201 5.66 15.66 -11.33
CA TYR A 201 4.20 15.70 -11.33
C TYR A 201 3.64 16.91 -12.10
N ALA A 202 4.29 18.06 -11.97
CA ALA A 202 3.92 19.25 -12.71
C ALA A 202 4.06 19.06 -14.23
N LYS A 203 5.13 18.41 -14.70
CA LYS A 203 5.39 18.11 -16.12
C LYS A 203 4.28 17.29 -16.78
N VAL A 204 3.58 16.45 -16.02
CA VAL A 204 2.49 15.59 -16.51
C VAL A 204 1.10 16.13 -16.14
N GLY A 205 1.02 17.35 -15.61
CA GLY A 205 -0.24 17.99 -15.23
C GLY A 205 -0.98 17.29 -14.08
N MET A 206 -0.26 16.49 -13.26
CA MET A 206 -0.91 15.76 -12.17
C MET A 206 -1.11 16.66 -10.95
N PRO A 207 -2.36 16.83 -10.44
CA PRO A 207 -2.68 17.82 -9.41
C PRO A 207 -2.30 17.31 -8.01
N MET A 208 -1.01 17.02 -7.77
CA MET A 208 -0.53 16.69 -6.44
C MET A 208 -0.52 17.93 -5.55
N LEU A 209 -0.73 17.76 -4.24
CA LEU A 209 -0.84 18.88 -3.28
C LEU A 209 0.28 19.90 -3.40
N PRO A 210 1.60 19.52 -3.49
CA PRO A 210 2.67 20.51 -3.66
C PRO A 210 2.70 21.20 -5.03
N VAL A 211 2.03 20.64 -6.04
CA VAL A 211 1.90 21.26 -7.37
C VAL A 211 0.80 22.31 -7.38
N THR A 212 -0.33 22.03 -6.74
CA THR A 212 -1.53 22.87 -6.76
C THR A 212 -1.54 23.94 -5.67
N HIS A 213 -1.07 23.63 -4.45
CA HIS A 213 -1.12 24.49 -3.27
C HIS A 213 0.26 24.89 -2.74
N GLY A 214 1.33 24.42 -3.39
CA GLY A 214 2.69 24.76 -3.03
C GLY A 214 3.27 24.00 -1.84
N GLU A 215 4.52 24.32 -1.54
CA GLU A 215 5.33 23.64 -0.54
C GLU A 215 4.84 23.87 0.88
N ALA A 216 4.66 25.14 1.27
CA ALA A 216 4.29 25.50 2.66
C ALA A 216 2.96 24.87 3.10
N PHE A 217 1.95 24.88 2.22
CA PHE A 217 0.66 24.23 2.47
C PHE A 217 0.80 22.73 2.63
N THR A 218 1.61 22.10 1.79
CA THR A 218 1.87 20.65 1.87
C THR A 218 2.60 20.28 3.15
N LEU A 219 3.60 21.04 3.56
CA LEU A 219 4.34 20.82 4.81
C LEU A 219 3.44 20.92 6.04
N LEU A 220 2.54 21.91 6.07
CA LEU A 220 1.54 22.03 7.13
C LEU A 220 0.63 20.80 7.19
N HIS A 221 0.15 20.31 6.05
CA HIS A 221 -0.72 19.14 6.00
C HIS A 221 0.01 17.85 6.39
N ILE A 222 1.29 17.69 6.03
CA ILE A 222 2.14 16.60 6.52
C ILE A 222 2.19 16.63 8.06
N LEU A 223 2.40 17.80 8.65
CA LEU A 223 2.45 17.95 10.11
C LEU A 223 1.11 17.59 10.75
N LEU A 224 0.00 18.17 10.27
CA LEU A 224 -1.33 17.91 10.81
C LEU A 224 -1.73 16.44 10.74
N TYR A 225 -1.52 15.79 9.59
CA TYR A 225 -1.81 14.36 9.45
C TYR A 225 -0.87 13.48 10.28
N THR A 226 0.36 13.92 10.55
CA THR A 226 1.24 13.20 11.47
C THR A 226 0.74 13.32 12.92
N VAL A 227 0.20 14.46 13.33
CA VAL A 227 -0.46 14.60 14.65
C VAL A 227 -1.67 13.68 14.75
N ILE A 228 -2.51 13.62 13.71
CA ILE A 228 -3.64 12.67 13.64
C ILE A 228 -3.13 11.22 13.74
N LEU A 229 -2.07 10.88 12.99
CA LEU A 229 -1.47 9.55 13.03
C LEU A 229 -0.98 9.18 14.43
N VAL A 230 -0.33 10.11 15.15
CA VAL A 230 0.09 9.90 16.55
C VAL A 230 -1.12 9.54 17.41
N ALA A 231 -2.20 10.31 17.34
CA ALA A 231 -3.41 10.05 18.13
C ALA A 231 -4.03 8.69 17.78
N VAL A 232 -4.19 8.39 16.49
CA VAL A 232 -4.77 7.12 16.01
C VAL A 232 -3.89 5.92 16.37
N SER A 233 -2.57 6.05 16.28
CA SER A 233 -1.63 4.97 16.62
C SER A 233 -1.57 4.64 18.11
N LEU A 234 -2.12 5.47 18.98
CA LEU A 234 -2.26 5.18 20.42
C LEU A 234 -3.60 4.49 20.74
N MET A 235 -4.56 4.49 19.81
CA MET A 235 -5.88 3.86 20.03
C MET A 235 -5.81 2.36 20.37
N PRO A 236 -4.93 1.52 19.77
CA PRO A 236 -4.86 0.11 20.13
C PRO A 236 -4.64 -0.11 21.63
N TYR A 237 -3.76 0.68 22.26
CA TYR A 237 -3.58 0.63 23.71
C TYR A 237 -4.79 1.19 24.46
N GLY A 238 -5.32 2.36 24.02
CA GLY A 238 -6.45 3.02 24.70
C GLY A 238 -7.74 2.20 24.70
N PHE A 239 -7.95 1.34 23.69
CA PHE A 239 -9.12 0.46 23.58
C PHE A 239 -8.85 -0.97 24.08
N GLY A 240 -7.69 -1.23 24.71
CA GLY A 240 -7.36 -2.55 25.24
C GLY A 240 -7.06 -3.62 24.19
N MET A 241 -6.80 -3.21 22.95
CA MET A 241 -6.41 -4.11 21.86
C MET A 241 -4.94 -4.56 21.99
N SER A 242 -4.10 -3.78 22.67
CA SER A 242 -2.67 -4.06 22.85
C SER A 242 -2.17 -3.54 24.20
N GLY A 243 -1.01 -4.05 24.65
CA GLY A 243 -0.40 -3.76 25.94
C GLY A 243 0.78 -2.77 25.86
N LEU A 244 1.68 -2.85 26.88
CA LEU A 244 2.79 -1.92 27.07
C LEU A 244 3.88 -2.02 26.03
N ILE A 245 4.13 -3.20 25.47
CA ILE A 245 5.17 -3.39 24.43
C ILE A 245 4.81 -2.54 23.21
N TYR A 246 3.54 -2.63 22.78
CA TYR A 246 3.04 -1.80 21.69
C TYR A 246 3.10 -0.31 22.04
N LEU A 247 2.60 0.09 23.22
CA LEU A 247 2.57 1.49 23.63
C LEU A 247 3.95 2.13 23.59
N ILE A 248 4.96 1.49 24.21
CA ILE A 248 6.33 2.00 24.23
C ILE A 248 6.89 2.11 22.81
N SER A 249 6.68 1.07 22.00
CA SER A 249 7.09 1.07 20.60
C SER A 249 6.43 2.21 19.81
N ALA A 250 5.12 2.41 19.98
CA ALA A 250 4.38 3.47 19.32
C ALA A 250 4.89 4.87 19.73
N ILE A 251 5.15 5.11 21.01
CA ILE A 251 5.69 6.39 21.50
C ILE A 251 7.05 6.67 20.87
N ILE A 252 7.97 5.70 20.84
CA ILE A 252 9.30 5.87 20.27
C ILE A 252 9.21 6.13 18.76
N LEU A 253 8.43 5.33 18.03
CA LEU A 253 8.28 5.44 16.59
C LEU A 253 7.61 6.77 16.19
N ASN A 254 6.58 7.19 16.93
CA ASN A 254 5.91 8.46 16.75
C ASN A 254 6.85 9.65 17.02
N GLY A 255 7.64 9.57 18.09
CA GLY A 255 8.61 10.62 18.44
C GLY A 255 9.64 10.84 17.33
N ILE A 256 10.18 9.76 16.75
CA ILE A 256 11.13 9.84 15.64
C ILE A 256 10.44 10.39 14.39
N PHE A 257 9.21 9.91 14.05
CA PHE A 257 8.50 10.41 12.88
C PHE A 257 8.16 11.91 13.01
N MET A 258 7.70 12.31 14.19
CA MET A 258 7.41 13.72 14.48
C MET A 258 8.68 14.59 14.36
N ALA A 259 9.83 14.11 14.84
CA ALA A 259 11.10 14.83 14.70
C ALA A 259 11.48 15.05 13.22
N TYR A 260 11.33 14.03 12.35
CA TYR A 260 11.51 14.18 10.90
C TYR A 260 10.55 15.20 10.30
N VAL A 261 9.26 15.13 10.66
CA VAL A 261 8.22 16.00 10.12
C VAL A 261 8.38 17.45 10.60
N VAL A 262 8.68 17.67 11.88
CA VAL A 262 8.95 19.01 12.42
C VAL A 262 10.21 19.61 11.80
N GLY A 263 11.28 18.80 11.63
CA GLY A 263 12.47 19.21 10.92
C GLY A 263 12.17 19.64 9.48
N LEU A 264 11.36 18.85 8.77
CA LEU A 264 10.93 19.13 7.41
C LEU A 264 10.08 20.42 7.31
N TYR A 265 9.17 20.61 8.28
CA TYR A 265 8.32 21.81 8.36
C TYR A 265 9.15 23.08 8.62
N ARG A 266 10.16 23.00 9.50
CA ARG A 266 11.01 24.15 9.86
C ARG A 266 12.00 24.53 8.76
N LYS A 267 12.58 23.54 8.11
CA LYS A 267 13.59 23.75 7.07
C LYS A 267 13.47 22.65 6.00
N TYR A 268 12.74 22.96 4.95
CA TYR A 268 12.56 22.03 3.82
C TYR A 268 13.89 21.74 3.12
N SER A 269 14.09 20.49 2.77
CA SER A 269 15.04 20.04 1.76
C SER A 269 14.57 18.72 1.15
N ASP A 270 14.91 18.51 -0.13
CA ASP A 270 14.59 17.27 -0.85
C ASP A 270 15.16 16.03 -0.16
N ASP A 271 16.38 16.16 0.42
CA ASP A 271 17.02 15.06 1.14
C ASP A 271 16.25 14.70 2.41
N LEU A 272 15.82 15.69 3.19
CA LEU A 272 15.01 15.46 4.37
C LEU A 272 13.63 14.87 4.01
N ALA A 273 13.01 15.33 2.92
CA ALA A 273 11.76 14.76 2.42
C ALA A 273 11.94 13.29 2.02
N LYS A 274 13.05 12.93 1.36
CA LYS A 274 13.40 11.54 1.03
C LYS A 274 13.62 10.68 2.29
N ARG A 275 14.29 11.22 3.31
CA ARG A 275 14.50 10.52 4.59
C ARG A 275 13.18 10.32 5.33
N THR A 276 12.32 11.34 5.39
CA THR A 276 10.98 11.27 5.96
C THR A 276 10.15 10.20 5.26
N PHE A 277 10.13 10.17 3.93
CA PHE A 277 9.47 9.14 3.13
C PHE A 277 9.99 7.73 3.44
N LYS A 278 11.31 7.53 3.51
CA LYS A 278 11.91 6.23 3.83
C LYS A 278 11.57 5.80 5.26
N TYR A 279 11.69 6.72 6.21
CA TYR A 279 11.37 6.42 7.60
C TYR A 279 9.90 6.04 7.79
N SER A 280 8.97 6.69 7.08
CA SER A 280 7.55 6.36 7.20
C SER A 280 7.23 4.90 6.85
N ILE A 281 7.98 4.27 5.94
CA ILE A 281 7.85 2.84 5.62
C ILE A 281 8.33 1.98 6.80
N ILE A 282 9.50 2.31 7.35
CA ILE A 282 10.05 1.63 8.54
C ILE A 282 9.08 1.78 9.72
N TYR A 283 8.56 2.99 9.94
CA TYR A 283 7.58 3.28 10.96
C TYR A 283 6.37 2.34 10.90
N LEU A 284 5.70 2.26 9.75
CA LEU A 284 4.51 1.42 9.61
C LEU A 284 4.83 -0.06 9.81
N THR A 285 5.96 -0.53 9.24
CA THR A 285 6.39 -1.92 9.37
C THR A 285 6.65 -2.29 10.83
N LEU A 286 7.40 -1.46 11.55
CA LEU A 286 7.73 -1.71 12.96
C LEU A 286 6.52 -1.55 13.88
N LEU A 287 5.63 -0.60 13.61
CA LEU A 287 4.41 -0.39 14.39
C LEU A 287 3.48 -1.62 14.31
N PHE A 288 3.28 -2.17 13.10
CA PHE A 288 2.49 -3.39 12.91
C PHE A 288 3.19 -4.64 13.46
N ALA A 289 4.51 -4.72 13.36
CA ALA A 289 5.28 -5.79 14.01
C ALA A 289 5.15 -5.72 15.54
N ALA A 290 5.15 -4.51 16.12
CA ALA A 290 4.95 -4.32 17.56
C ALA A 290 3.54 -4.76 18.01
N LEU A 291 2.49 -4.49 17.20
CA LEU A 291 1.15 -5.02 17.45
C LEU A 291 1.15 -6.55 17.53
N LEU A 292 1.83 -7.20 16.58
CA LEU A 292 1.91 -8.65 16.52
C LEU A 292 2.69 -9.24 17.71
N VAL A 293 3.85 -8.65 18.06
CA VAL A 293 4.66 -9.11 19.19
C VAL A 293 3.89 -8.94 20.49
N ASP A 294 3.26 -7.79 20.70
CA ASP A 294 2.48 -7.50 21.91
C ASP A 294 1.29 -8.44 22.06
N HIS A 295 0.60 -8.76 20.95
CA HIS A 295 -0.55 -9.66 20.93
C HIS A 295 -0.20 -11.06 21.48
N TYR A 296 0.94 -11.62 21.08
CA TYR A 296 1.37 -12.96 21.52
C TYR A 296 2.22 -12.98 22.80
N TRP A 297 2.64 -11.82 23.31
CA TRP A 297 3.41 -11.75 24.55
C TRP A 297 2.52 -11.88 25.79
N PHE A 298 1.26 -11.48 25.70
CA PHE A 298 0.31 -11.44 26.80
C PHE A 298 -0.74 -12.59 26.75
N ILE A 299 -0.63 -13.52 25.80
CA ILE A 299 -1.37 -14.77 25.80
C ILE A 299 -0.54 -15.84 26.52
#